data_d4f5c1cfc06417c9892c02b1444f758a
#
_entry.id   d4f5c1cfc06417c9892c02b1444f758a
#
_cell.length_a   1.000
_cell.length_b   1.000
_cell.length_c   1.000
_cell.angle_alpha   90.00
_cell.angle_beta   90.00
_cell.angle_gamma   90.00
#
_symmetry.space_group_name_H-M   'P 1'
#
loop_
_entity.id
_entity.type
_entity.pdbx_description
1 polymer ?
#
loop_
_entity_poly.entity_id
_entity_poly.type
_entity_poly.pdbx_seq_one_letter_code
_entity_poly.pdbx_strand_id
1 'polypeptide(L)'
;MFDLPHNFGDYTLVAFIGRTRGGILYQAIQQGMDRSVFLELLNPDNPEGVGVEDFLMKARTCAAINAPVLGTVYEASQAQGYWFVTSEQLGGSSLQSMLDRGQTLSMKDLLKVIETVGNVCGRYERLRTAFNIMEPRHIFLDDKSAVRLMNTAVPGDFHEETSRDQMKRLGIDLPPLVTPDVPGTTRMRTLLEWMREGQNGKPMQWDQVMELVAAVREQLGLSPRVTTHRYTVPVESRGKAGKRLLWAGTGLL
;
A
#
# COMPACT_ATOMS: atom_id res chain seq x y z
N MET A 1 -4.46 25.08 -9.17
CA MET A 1 -5.49 24.06 -8.85
C MET A 1 -6.52 24.16 -9.95
N PHE A 2 -6.97 23.05 -10.51
CA PHE A 2 -7.97 23.06 -11.60
C PHE A 2 -9.38 23.28 -11.05
N ASP A 3 -10.22 23.97 -11.84
CA ASP A 3 -11.66 23.99 -11.60
C ASP A 3 -12.25 22.63 -12.00
N LEU A 4 -13.01 22.02 -11.10
CA LEU A 4 -13.53 20.67 -11.28
C LEU A 4 -15.02 20.68 -11.68
N PRO A 5 -15.46 19.77 -12.57
CA PRO A 5 -14.66 18.74 -13.25
C PRO A 5 -13.76 19.32 -14.34
N HIS A 6 -12.56 18.72 -14.54
CA HIS A 6 -11.57 19.19 -15.51
C HIS A 6 -11.08 18.05 -16.41
N ASN A 7 -11.06 18.26 -17.73
CA ASN A 7 -10.48 17.30 -18.67
C ASN A 7 -8.96 17.43 -18.69
N PHE A 8 -8.27 16.33 -18.41
CA PHE A 8 -6.82 16.26 -18.31
C PHE A 8 -6.30 15.04 -19.08
N GLY A 9 -5.84 15.26 -20.32
CA GLY A 9 -5.49 14.15 -21.23
C GLY A 9 -6.66 13.18 -21.40
N ASP A 10 -6.42 11.90 -21.18
CA ASP A 10 -7.42 10.83 -21.24
C ASP A 10 -8.23 10.67 -19.93
N TYR A 11 -8.15 11.65 -19.04
CA TYR A 11 -8.81 11.60 -17.72
C TYR A 11 -9.73 12.81 -17.54
N THR A 12 -10.75 12.61 -16.72
CA THR A 12 -11.56 13.70 -16.15
C THR A 12 -11.30 13.76 -14.65
N LEU A 13 -10.67 14.83 -14.18
CA LEU A 13 -10.49 15.09 -12.74
C LEU A 13 -11.86 15.44 -12.16
N VAL A 14 -12.31 14.71 -11.14
CA VAL A 14 -13.67 14.86 -10.58
C VAL A 14 -13.68 15.41 -9.16
N ALA A 15 -12.65 15.11 -8.36
CA ALA A 15 -12.54 15.62 -7.00
C ALA A 15 -11.07 15.84 -6.59
N PHE A 16 -10.83 16.89 -5.83
CA PHE A 16 -9.56 17.09 -5.11
C PHE A 16 -9.57 16.21 -3.85
N ILE A 17 -8.52 15.40 -3.69
CA ILE A 17 -8.37 14.50 -2.53
C ILE A 17 -7.44 15.11 -1.50
N GLY A 18 -6.34 15.71 -1.95
CA GLY A 18 -5.37 16.30 -1.04
C GLY A 18 -4.02 16.60 -1.69
N ARG A 19 -3.07 17.02 -0.85
CA ARG A 19 -1.68 17.23 -1.25
C ARG A 19 -0.86 16.04 -0.79
N THR A 20 0.09 15.65 -1.63
CA THR A 20 1.14 14.68 -1.30
C THR A 20 2.46 15.44 -1.09
N ARG A 21 3.54 14.72 -0.77
CA ARG A 21 4.86 15.32 -0.58
C ARG A 21 5.32 16.13 -1.80
N GLY A 22 5.11 15.63 -3.01
CA GLY A 22 5.56 16.27 -4.24
C GLY A 22 4.44 16.67 -5.19
N GLY A 23 3.17 16.44 -4.85
CA GLY A 23 2.09 16.53 -5.80
C GLY A 23 0.74 16.93 -5.25
N ILE A 24 -0.22 16.87 -6.14
CA ILE A 24 -1.63 17.09 -5.86
C ILE A 24 -2.39 15.84 -6.29
N LEU A 25 -3.13 15.23 -5.38
CA LEU A 25 -3.90 14.02 -5.61
C LEU A 25 -5.35 14.36 -5.94
N TYR A 26 -5.81 13.81 -7.04
CA TYR A 26 -7.20 13.89 -7.51
C TYR A 26 -7.83 12.51 -7.61
N GLN A 27 -9.13 12.45 -7.43
CA GLN A 27 -9.94 11.39 -7.99
C GLN A 27 -10.21 11.75 -9.45
N ALA A 28 -10.06 10.79 -10.35
CA ALA A 28 -10.28 10.96 -11.77
C ALA A 28 -11.01 9.76 -12.38
N ILE A 29 -11.63 9.99 -13.54
CA ILE A 29 -12.23 8.95 -14.36
C ILE A 29 -11.40 8.84 -15.63
N GLN A 30 -10.87 7.65 -15.92
CA GLN A 30 -10.21 7.36 -17.18
C GLN A 30 -11.25 7.24 -18.28
N GLN A 31 -11.18 8.17 -19.26
CA GLN A 31 -12.09 8.19 -20.40
C GLN A 31 -11.90 6.94 -21.26
N GLY A 32 -12.96 6.47 -21.90
CA GLY A 32 -12.91 5.27 -22.75
C GLY A 32 -12.93 3.93 -22.00
N MET A 33 -12.51 3.88 -20.74
CA MET A 33 -12.60 2.71 -19.88
C MET A 33 -13.60 2.86 -18.74
N ASP A 34 -14.12 4.07 -18.53
CA ASP A 34 -15.03 4.45 -17.42
C ASP A 34 -14.53 3.96 -16.05
N ARG A 35 -13.22 4.04 -15.88
CA ARG A 35 -12.54 3.53 -14.69
C ARG A 35 -12.15 4.66 -13.74
N SER A 36 -12.59 4.56 -12.50
CA SER A 36 -12.14 5.47 -11.43
C SER A 36 -10.71 5.17 -11.04
N VAL A 37 -9.89 6.22 -10.95
CA VAL A 37 -8.48 6.16 -10.59
C VAL A 37 -8.11 7.27 -9.61
N PHE A 38 -7.03 7.10 -8.87
CA PHE A 38 -6.30 8.21 -8.29
C PHE A 38 -5.30 8.75 -9.30
N LEU A 39 -5.25 10.06 -9.46
CA LEU A 39 -4.31 10.76 -10.33
C LEU A 39 -3.52 11.76 -9.48
N GLU A 40 -2.22 11.50 -9.32
CA GLU A 40 -1.27 12.39 -8.65
C GLU A 40 -0.55 13.22 -9.68
N LEU A 41 -0.69 14.55 -9.60
CA LEU A 41 0.05 15.51 -10.43
C LEU A 41 1.29 15.98 -9.69
N LEU A 42 2.45 15.95 -10.34
CA LEU A 42 3.63 16.64 -9.82
C LEU A 42 3.34 18.14 -9.74
N ASN A 43 3.48 18.71 -8.57
CA ASN A 43 3.40 20.14 -8.38
C ASN A 43 4.80 20.75 -8.57
N PRO A 44 5.06 21.54 -9.62
CA PRO A 44 6.36 22.12 -9.84
C PRO A 44 6.81 23.08 -8.73
N ASP A 45 5.83 23.68 -8.04
CA ASP A 45 6.07 24.60 -6.93
C ASP A 45 5.96 23.91 -5.55
N ASN A 46 6.21 22.58 -5.50
CA ASN A 46 6.11 21.86 -4.25
C ASN A 46 7.22 22.31 -3.26
N PRO A 47 6.87 22.53 -1.97
CA PRO A 47 7.83 23.03 -0.98
C PRO A 47 8.93 22.02 -0.62
N GLU A 48 8.74 20.74 -0.95
CA GLU A 48 9.68 19.66 -0.68
C GLU A 48 10.76 19.52 -1.79
N GLY A 49 10.65 20.30 -2.87
CA GLY A 49 11.62 20.29 -3.97
C GLY A 49 11.68 18.98 -4.75
N VAL A 50 10.60 18.19 -4.74
CA VAL A 50 10.54 16.91 -5.47
C VAL A 50 10.63 17.17 -6.96
N GLY A 51 11.70 16.66 -7.60
CA GLY A 51 11.91 16.76 -9.04
C GLY A 51 11.12 15.70 -9.83
N VAL A 52 11.08 15.88 -11.14
CA VAL A 52 10.43 14.93 -12.07
C VAL A 52 11.00 13.52 -11.92
N GLU A 53 12.32 13.40 -11.83
CA GLU A 53 12.99 12.10 -11.75
C GLU A 53 12.61 11.35 -10.46
N ASP A 54 12.60 12.02 -9.31
CA ASP A 54 12.21 11.43 -8.03
C ASP A 54 10.74 11.01 -8.03
N PHE A 55 9.87 11.85 -8.62
CA PHE A 55 8.46 11.55 -8.78
C PHE A 55 8.21 10.29 -9.62
N LEU A 56 8.89 10.18 -10.78
CA LEU A 56 8.79 9.02 -11.65
C LEU A 56 9.47 7.78 -11.05
N MET A 57 10.57 7.96 -10.33
CA MET A 57 11.25 6.85 -9.65
C MET A 57 10.37 6.24 -8.56
N LYS A 58 9.67 7.06 -7.76
CA LYS A 58 8.65 6.60 -6.81
C LYS A 58 7.59 5.76 -7.52
N ALA A 59 7.04 6.24 -8.64
CA ALA A 59 6.03 5.49 -9.40
C ALA A 59 6.56 4.14 -9.92
N ARG A 60 7.78 4.09 -10.44
CA ARG A 60 8.44 2.85 -10.89
C ARG A 60 8.67 1.89 -9.73
N THR A 61 9.10 2.39 -8.57
CA THR A 61 9.28 1.58 -7.35
C THR A 61 7.95 0.95 -6.92
N CYS A 62 6.88 1.72 -6.87
CA CYS A 62 5.55 1.20 -6.58
C CYS A 62 5.10 0.15 -7.61
N ALA A 63 5.29 0.41 -8.90
CA ALA A 63 4.90 -0.50 -9.98
C ALA A 63 5.67 -1.84 -9.95
N ALA A 64 6.93 -1.82 -9.49
CA ALA A 64 7.75 -3.02 -9.36
C ALA A 64 7.28 -3.97 -8.23
N ILE A 65 6.49 -3.47 -7.29
CA ILE A 65 6.00 -4.27 -6.15
C ILE A 65 4.56 -4.68 -6.40
N ASN A 66 4.41 -5.77 -7.13
CA ASN A 66 3.10 -6.33 -7.42
C ASN A 66 2.65 -7.28 -6.30
N ALA A 67 1.58 -6.92 -5.59
CA ALA A 67 0.89 -7.79 -4.64
C ALA A 67 -0.63 -7.53 -4.73
N PRO A 68 -1.47 -8.56 -4.72
CA PRO A 68 -2.92 -8.42 -4.90
C PRO A 68 -3.59 -7.48 -3.89
N VAL A 69 -2.97 -7.29 -2.73
CA VAL A 69 -3.48 -6.42 -1.66
C VAL A 69 -3.02 -4.96 -1.81
N LEU A 70 -2.03 -4.68 -2.66
CA LEU A 70 -1.54 -3.33 -2.92
C LEU A 70 -2.26 -2.71 -4.11
N GLY A 71 -2.55 -1.42 -4.02
CA GLY A 71 -3.04 -0.63 -5.15
C GLY A 71 -2.04 -0.61 -6.30
N THR A 72 -2.54 -0.85 -7.50
CA THR A 72 -1.74 -0.95 -8.73
C THR A 72 -1.45 0.44 -9.29
N VAL A 73 -0.21 0.70 -9.67
CA VAL A 73 0.14 1.87 -10.52
C VAL A 73 -0.19 1.50 -11.97
N TYR A 74 -0.97 2.34 -12.64
CA TYR A 74 -1.40 2.09 -14.01
C TYR A 74 -0.51 2.78 -15.03
N GLU A 75 -0.18 4.05 -14.80
CA GLU A 75 0.53 4.88 -15.75
C GLU A 75 1.35 5.95 -15.03
N ALA A 76 2.48 6.30 -15.62
CA ALA A 76 3.25 7.51 -15.31
C ALA A 76 3.58 8.19 -16.62
N SER A 77 3.06 9.39 -16.85
CA SER A 77 3.10 10.07 -18.15
C SER A 77 3.07 11.60 -18.00
N GLN A 78 2.94 12.30 -19.12
CA GLN A 78 2.83 13.75 -19.17
C GLN A 78 1.62 14.17 -20.01
N ALA A 79 0.83 15.10 -19.48
CA ALA A 79 -0.26 15.74 -20.22
C ALA A 79 -0.37 17.22 -19.83
N GLN A 80 -0.74 18.08 -20.76
CA GLN A 80 -0.92 19.53 -20.57
C GLN A 80 0.28 20.21 -19.87
N GLY A 81 1.50 19.69 -20.09
CA GLY A 81 2.72 20.22 -19.47
C GLY A 81 3.01 19.71 -18.04
N TYR A 82 2.13 18.89 -17.46
CA TYR A 82 2.31 18.31 -16.12
C TYR A 82 2.69 16.84 -16.19
N TRP A 83 3.61 16.42 -15.32
CA TRP A 83 3.83 15.00 -15.05
C TRP A 83 2.78 14.47 -14.11
N PHE A 84 2.30 13.26 -14.35
CA PHE A 84 1.29 12.62 -13.52
C PHE A 84 1.52 11.11 -13.39
N VAL A 85 0.95 10.56 -12.33
CA VAL A 85 0.90 9.12 -12.07
C VAL A 85 -0.55 8.75 -11.79
N THR A 86 -1.04 7.69 -12.43
CA THR A 86 -2.34 7.13 -12.10
C THR A 86 -2.19 5.80 -11.39
N SER A 87 -3.06 5.59 -10.42
CA SER A 87 -3.12 4.37 -9.64
C SER A 87 -4.56 3.95 -9.36
N GLU A 88 -4.69 2.70 -8.95
CA GLU A 88 -5.97 2.13 -8.59
C GLU A 88 -6.64 2.93 -7.48
N GLN A 89 -7.89 3.32 -7.70
CA GLN A 89 -8.77 3.78 -6.64
C GLN A 89 -9.27 2.56 -5.88
N LEU A 90 -8.82 2.41 -4.65
CA LEU A 90 -9.21 1.29 -3.80
C LEU A 90 -10.67 1.41 -3.39
N GLY A 91 -11.40 0.30 -3.50
CA GLY A 91 -12.80 0.22 -3.06
C GLY A 91 -12.92 0.12 -1.54
N GLY A 92 -14.14 0.40 -1.05
CA GLY A 92 -14.45 0.35 0.37
C GLY A 92 -14.20 1.68 1.10
N SER A 93 -14.10 1.60 2.42
CA SER A 93 -13.81 2.75 3.29
C SER A 93 -12.39 2.67 3.83
N SER A 94 -11.69 3.79 3.89
CA SER A 94 -10.42 3.85 4.60
C SER A 94 -10.62 3.73 6.12
N LEU A 95 -9.64 3.19 6.83
CA LEU A 95 -9.71 3.16 8.30
C LEU A 95 -9.79 4.56 8.89
N GLN A 96 -9.20 5.58 8.23
CA GLN A 96 -9.34 6.98 8.65
C GLN A 96 -10.82 7.41 8.60
N SER A 97 -11.50 7.14 7.51
CA SER A 97 -12.92 7.46 7.37
C SER A 97 -13.80 6.73 8.38
N MET A 98 -13.41 5.51 8.79
CA MET A 98 -14.09 4.76 9.85
C MET A 98 -13.84 5.39 11.23
N LEU A 99 -12.58 5.80 11.50
CA LEU A 99 -12.23 6.52 12.73
C LEU A 99 -13.00 7.84 12.86
N ASP A 100 -13.04 8.61 11.78
CA ASP A 100 -13.74 9.92 11.75
C ASP A 100 -15.25 9.78 12.00
N ARG A 101 -15.83 8.62 11.67
CA ARG A 101 -17.24 8.29 11.91
C ARG A 101 -17.49 7.55 13.23
N GLY A 102 -16.46 7.29 14.03
CA GLY A 102 -16.57 6.52 15.27
C GLY A 102 -17.02 5.07 15.06
N GLN A 103 -16.74 4.50 13.88
CA GLN A 103 -17.09 3.11 13.57
C GLN A 103 -16.09 2.15 14.22
N THR A 104 -16.57 0.97 14.58
CA THR A 104 -15.74 -0.13 15.08
C THR A 104 -15.67 -1.27 14.07
N LEU A 105 -14.64 -2.10 14.22
CA LEU A 105 -14.40 -3.28 13.37
C LEU A 105 -14.61 -4.56 14.18
N SER A 106 -15.02 -5.62 13.48
CA SER A 106 -15.03 -6.96 14.07
C SER A 106 -13.61 -7.42 14.40
N MET A 107 -13.47 -8.31 15.38
CA MET A 107 -12.16 -8.93 15.70
C MET A 107 -11.53 -9.58 14.49
N LYS A 108 -12.34 -10.21 13.63
CA LYS A 108 -11.90 -10.83 12.37
C LYS A 108 -11.26 -9.80 11.43
N ASP A 109 -11.89 -8.63 11.27
CA ASP A 109 -11.40 -7.60 10.38
C ASP A 109 -10.14 -6.93 10.91
N LEU A 110 -10.06 -6.67 12.22
CA LEU A 110 -8.86 -6.16 12.88
C LEU A 110 -7.66 -7.11 12.69
N LEU A 111 -7.85 -8.42 12.95
CA LEU A 111 -6.81 -9.42 12.71
C LEU A 111 -6.37 -9.42 11.25
N LYS A 112 -7.32 -9.28 10.32
CA LYS A 112 -7.03 -9.25 8.89
C LYS A 112 -6.25 -8.02 8.47
N VAL A 113 -6.52 -6.85 9.06
CA VAL A 113 -5.74 -5.62 8.86
C VAL A 113 -4.30 -5.85 9.32
N ILE A 114 -4.09 -6.34 10.54
CA ILE A 114 -2.75 -6.59 11.10
C ILE A 114 -1.98 -7.58 10.22
N GLU A 115 -2.60 -8.71 9.85
CA GLU A 115 -1.99 -9.72 8.96
C GLU A 115 -1.62 -9.14 7.60
N THR A 116 -2.51 -8.33 7.00
CA THR A 116 -2.28 -7.81 5.66
C THR A 116 -1.12 -6.81 5.65
N VAL A 117 -1.09 -5.89 6.63
CA VAL A 117 0.01 -4.93 6.76
C VAL A 117 1.34 -5.64 7.06
N GLY A 118 1.36 -6.58 8.00
CA GLY A 118 2.58 -7.31 8.32
C GLY A 118 3.12 -8.14 7.16
N ASN A 119 2.24 -8.79 6.39
CA ASN A 119 2.66 -9.52 5.17
C ASN A 119 3.25 -8.59 4.11
N VAL A 120 2.75 -7.36 3.98
CA VAL A 120 3.30 -6.36 3.06
C VAL A 120 4.64 -5.84 3.57
N CYS A 121 4.79 -5.56 4.87
CA CYS A 121 6.09 -5.22 5.45
C CYS A 121 7.14 -6.32 5.20
N GLY A 122 6.80 -7.58 5.43
CA GLY A 122 7.67 -8.70 5.11
C GLY A 122 7.97 -8.85 3.61
N ARG A 123 7.09 -8.35 2.72
CA ARG A 123 7.38 -8.29 1.29
C ARG A 123 8.38 -7.19 0.96
N TYR A 124 8.22 -5.98 1.52
CA TYR A 124 9.19 -4.89 1.35
C TYR A 124 10.58 -5.30 1.85
N GLU A 125 10.65 -5.99 3.00
CA GLU A 125 11.89 -6.53 3.54
C GLU A 125 12.56 -7.52 2.57
N ARG A 126 11.83 -8.52 2.08
CA ARG A 126 12.36 -9.50 1.11
C ARG A 126 12.84 -8.86 -0.18
N LEU A 127 12.18 -7.81 -0.64
CA LEU A 127 12.55 -7.06 -1.84
C LEU A 127 13.59 -5.96 -1.56
N ARG A 128 14.03 -5.81 -0.31
CA ARG A 128 14.96 -4.76 0.13
C ARG A 128 14.52 -3.36 -0.27
N THR A 129 13.22 -3.10 -0.24
CA THR A 129 12.62 -1.84 -0.70
C THR A 129 12.19 -0.98 0.48
N ALA A 130 12.56 0.30 0.47
CA ALA A 130 12.06 1.28 1.42
C ALA A 130 10.56 1.54 1.23
N PHE A 131 9.89 1.94 2.28
CA PHE A 131 8.48 2.33 2.24
C PHE A 131 8.17 3.40 3.28
N ASN A 132 7.13 4.19 3.03
CA ASN A 132 6.59 5.11 4.02
C ASN A 132 5.56 4.41 4.90
N ILE A 133 5.44 4.85 6.14
CA ILE A 133 4.46 4.34 7.11
C ILE A 133 3.05 4.40 6.51
N MET A 134 2.34 3.28 6.55
CA MET A 134 0.94 3.19 6.16
C MET A 134 0.08 3.73 7.31
N GLU A 135 -0.50 4.89 7.09
CA GLU A 135 -1.46 5.53 7.99
C GLU A 135 -2.88 4.98 7.75
N PRO A 136 -3.85 5.20 8.65
CA PRO A 136 -5.22 4.72 8.48
C PRO A 136 -5.88 5.08 7.15
N ARG A 137 -5.53 6.23 6.56
CA ARG A 137 -6.02 6.66 5.23
C ARG A 137 -5.49 5.82 4.06
N HIS A 138 -4.43 5.04 4.27
CA HIS A 138 -3.82 4.17 3.27
C HIS A 138 -4.34 2.73 3.33
N ILE A 139 -5.17 2.39 4.33
CA ILE A 139 -5.69 1.05 4.60
C ILE A 139 -7.20 1.07 4.34
N PHE A 140 -7.66 0.24 3.42
CA PHE A 140 -9.07 0.18 3.00
C PHE A 140 -9.67 -1.17 3.34
N LEU A 141 -10.93 -1.15 3.73
CA LEU A 141 -11.75 -2.34 3.97
C LEU A 141 -13.04 -2.23 3.16
N ASP A 142 -13.33 -3.24 2.35
CA ASP A 142 -14.57 -3.30 1.58
C ASP A 142 -15.68 -4.02 2.35
N ASP A 143 -16.90 -4.03 1.79
CA ASP A 143 -18.07 -4.67 2.39
C ASP A 143 -17.94 -6.19 2.55
N LYS A 144 -16.98 -6.81 1.83
CA LYS A 144 -16.65 -8.25 1.93
C LYS A 144 -15.50 -8.50 2.91
N SER A 145 -15.12 -7.49 3.68
CA SER A 145 -13.97 -7.54 4.58
C SER A 145 -12.64 -7.83 3.86
N ALA A 146 -12.51 -7.45 2.58
CA ALA A 146 -11.22 -7.50 1.92
C ALA A 146 -10.40 -6.28 2.29
N VAL A 147 -9.17 -6.49 2.75
CA VAL A 147 -8.24 -5.41 3.08
C VAL A 147 -7.38 -5.11 1.86
N ARG A 148 -7.35 -3.86 1.46
CA ARG A 148 -6.51 -3.32 0.39
C ARG A 148 -5.67 -2.17 0.94
N LEU A 149 -4.46 -2.02 0.46
CA LEU A 149 -3.50 -1.03 0.92
C LEU A 149 -3.06 -0.15 -0.25
N MET A 150 -2.94 1.14 -0.02
CA MET A 150 -2.17 1.99 -0.95
C MET A 150 -0.71 1.53 -0.94
N ASN A 151 -0.09 1.52 -2.10
CA ASN A 151 1.32 1.17 -2.22
C ASN A 151 2.17 2.36 -1.73
N THR A 152 2.87 2.16 -0.62
CA THR A 152 3.70 3.19 0.02
C THR A 152 5.19 3.00 -0.22
N ALA A 153 5.58 2.11 -1.16
CA ALA A 153 6.97 1.92 -1.55
C ALA A 153 7.60 3.22 -2.05
N VAL A 154 8.86 3.39 -1.70
CA VAL A 154 9.67 4.54 -2.15
C VAL A 154 11.05 4.06 -2.56
N PRO A 155 11.78 4.82 -3.40
CA PRO A 155 13.18 4.54 -3.69
C PRO A 155 14.01 4.48 -2.42
N GLY A 156 14.96 3.55 -2.37
CA GLY A 156 15.89 3.36 -1.25
C GLY A 156 15.84 1.96 -0.67
N ASP A 157 16.74 1.71 0.27
CA ASP A 157 16.88 0.43 0.94
C ASP A 157 15.88 0.27 2.09
N PHE A 158 15.47 -0.96 2.32
CA PHE A 158 14.64 -1.33 3.46
C PHE A 158 15.33 -1.04 4.80
N HIS A 159 14.59 -0.45 5.74
CA HIS A 159 15.03 -0.20 7.10
C HIS A 159 14.12 -0.94 8.10
N GLU A 160 14.70 -1.78 8.95
CA GLU A 160 13.98 -2.50 10.00
C GLU A 160 13.26 -1.56 10.96
N GLU A 161 13.82 -0.38 11.20
CA GLU A 161 13.23 0.63 12.07
C GLU A 161 11.87 1.10 11.52
N THR A 162 11.78 1.37 10.21
CA THR A 162 10.52 1.72 9.55
C THR A 162 9.49 0.61 9.70
N SER A 163 9.91 -0.65 9.59
CA SER A 163 9.03 -1.80 9.77
C SER A 163 8.51 -1.93 11.21
N ARG A 164 9.35 -1.66 12.20
CA ARG A 164 8.96 -1.59 13.62
C ARG A 164 8.03 -0.41 13.90
N ASP A 165 8.31 0.74 13.33
CA ASP A 165 7.48 1.92 13.48
C ASP A 165 6.10 1.74 12.82
N GLN A 166 6.02 0.99 11.72
CA GLN A 166 4.75 0.57 11.14
C GLN A 166 3.93 -0.28 12.13
N MET A 167 4.58 -1.22 12.82
CA MET A 167 3.93 -2.04 13.84
C MET A 167 3.39 -1.17 14.99
N LYS A 168 4.24 -0.28 15.53
CA LYS A 168 3.83 0.67 16.57
C LYS A 168 2.66 1.55 16.12
N ARG A 169 2.70 2.00 14.87
CA ARG A 169 1.65 2.82 14.29
C ARG A 169 0.30 2.11 14.31
N LEU A 170 0.24 0.83 13.93
CA LEU A 170 -1.00 0.04 14.05
C LEU A 170 -1.46 -0.08 15.51
N GLY A 171 -0.53 -0.28 16.45
CA GLY A 171 -0.83 -0.32 17.89
C GLY A 171 -1.40 0.99 18.44
N ILE A 172 -1.14 2.12 17.77
CA ILE A 172 -1.69 3.44 18.11
C ILE A 172 -3.04 3.68 17.43
N ASP A 173 -3.16 3.33 16.15
CA ASP A 173 -4.30 3.73 15.31
C ASP A 173 -5.51 2.78 15.43
N LEU A 174 -5.29 1.48 15.72
CA LEU A 174 -6.36 0.50 15.76
C LEU A 174 -7.20 0.42 17.05
N PRO A 175 -6.72 0.81 18.25
CA PRO A 175 -7.52 0.71 19.49
C PRO A 175 -8.90 1.35 19.43
N PRO A 176 -9.12 2.53 18.81
CA PRO A 176 -10.45 3.13 18.69
C PRO A 176 -11.42 2.32 17.81
N LEU A 177 -10.88 1.49 16.90
CA LEU A 177 -11.69 0.62 16.02
C LEU A 177 -12.07 -0.71 16.67
N VAL A 178 -11.56 -1.02 17.87
CA VAL A 178 -11.88 -2.26 18.58
C VAL A 178 -13.30 -2.21 19.15
N THR A 179 -14.16 -3.10 18.67
CA THR A 179 -15.52 -3.24 19.23
C THR A 179 -15.45 -3.60 20.72
N PRO A 180 -16.08 -2.81 21.59
CA PRO A 180 -16.08 -3.09 23.03
C PRO A 180 -16.96 -4.30 23.36
N ASP A 181 -16.69 -4.93 24.50
CA ASP A 181 -17.55 -5.91 25.16
C ASP A 181 -17.95 -7.13 24.33
N VAL A 182 -17.10 -7.51 23.34
CA VAL A 182 -17.27 -8.75 22.57
C VAL A 182 -16.15 -9.74 22.87
N PRO A 183 -16.35 -11.05 22.62
CA PRO A 183 -15.30 -12.05 22.80
C PRO A 183 -14.01 -11.64 22.04
N GLY A 184 -12.89 -11.64 22.77
CA GLY A 184 -11.58 -11.29 22.21
C GLY A 184 -11.16 -9.83 22.38
N THR A 185 -12.03 -8.92 22.81
CA THR A 185 -11.69 -7.48 23.00
C THR A 185 -10.45 -7.28 23.85
N THR A 186 -10.37 -7.91 25.03
CA THR A 186 -9.21 -7.77 25.93
C THR A 186 -7.92 -8.25 25.26
N ARG A 187 -7.97 -9.39 24.57
CA ARG A 187 -6.78 -9.94 23.89
C ARG A 187 -6.33 -9.06 22.73
N MET A 188 -7.29 -8.53 21.95
CA MET A 188 -6.97 -7.61 20.88
C MET A 188 -6.30 -6.34 21.43
N ARG A 189 -6.83 -5.77 22.50
CA ARG A 189 -6.23 -4.60 23.16
C ARG A 189 -4.82 -4.90 23.66
N THR A 190 -4.61 -6.05 24.31
CA THR A 190 -3.28 -6.48 24.76
C THR A 190 -2.31 -6.65 23.57
N LEU A 191 -2.75 -7.26 22.46
CA LEU A 191 -1.93 -7.39 21.26
C LEU A 191 -1.52 -6.01 20.72
N LEU A 192 -2.46 -5.08 20.59
CA LEU A 192 -2.19 -3.73 20.10
C LEU A 192 -1.27 -2.93 21.03
N GLU A 193 -1.40 -3.13 22.35
CA GLU A 193 -0.49 -2.55 23.35
C GLU A 193 0.93 -3.09 23.19
N TRP A 194 1.08 -4.41 23.03
CA TRP A 194 2.39 -5.01 22.78
C TRP A 194 3.01 -4.57 21.45
N MET A 195 2.19 -4.39 20.41
CA MET A 195 2.67 -3.84 19.15
C MET A 195 3.18 -2.40 19.32
N ARG A 196 2.56 -1.61 20.20
CA ARG A 196 2.95 -0.22 20.50
C ARG A 196 4.18 -0.14 21.39
N GLU A 197 4.22 -0.88 22.50
CA GLU A 197 5.19 -0.71 23.59
C GLU A 197 6.23 -1.84 23.68
N GLY A 198 5.96 -2.95 23.00
CA GLY A 198 6.73 -4.17 23.15
C GLY A 198 6.20 -5.09 24.24
N GLN A 199 6.71 -6.29 24.30
CA GLN A 199 6.40 -7.28 25.33
C GLN A 199 7.56 -7.39 26.32
N ASN A 200 7.28 -7.24 27.62
CA ASN A 200 8.30 -7.28 28.70
C ASN A 200 9.49 -6.32 28.45
N GLY A 201 9.21 -5.10 27.93
CA GLY A 201 10.21 -4.09 27.66
C GLY A 201 11.08 -4.37 26.42
N LYS A 202 10.76 -5.38 25.62
CA LYS A 202 11.45 -5.70 24.35
C LYS A 202 10.55 -5.40 23.18
N PRO A 203 11.04 -4.70 22.14
CA PRO A 203 10.30 -4.52 20.89
C PRO A 203 9.91 -5.86 20.28
N MET A 204 8.68 -5.96 19.76
CA MET A 204 8.22 -7.14 19.05
C MET A 204 8.76 -7.17 17.60
N GLN A 205 8.80 -8.36 17.03
CA GLN A 205 9.04 -8.60 15.61
C GLN A 205 7.73 -9.04 14.93
N TRP A 206 7.63 -8.89 13.61
CA TRP A 206 6.40 -9.23 12.89
C TRP A 206 6.04 -10.72 12.96
N ASP A 207 7.02 -11.62 13.01
CA ASP A 207 6.78 -13.06 13.17
C ASP A 207 6.06 -13.35 14.50
N GLN A 208 6.49 -12.73 15.61
CA GLN A 208 5.84 -12.84 16.92
C GLN A 208 4.39 -12.29 16.89
N VAL A 209 4.18 -11.14 16.20
CA VAL A 209 2.83 -10.59 16.02
C VAL A 209 1.96 -11.57 15.24
N MET A 210 2.47 -12.17 14.17
CA MET A 210 1.73 -13.13 13.35
C MET A 210 1.36 -14.40 14.13
N GLU A 211 2.25 -14.90 14.99
CA GLU A 211 1.95 -16.02 15.88
C GLU A 211 0.82 -15.69 16.85
N LEU A 212 0.85 -14.50 17.46
CA LEU A 212 -0.21 -14.05 18.36
C LEU A 212 -1.54 -13.84 17.62
N VAL A 213 -1.51 -13.27 16.42
CA VAL A 213 -2.70 -13.12 15.57
C VAL A 213 -3.31 -14.48 15.24
N ALA A 214 -2.50 -15.48 14.91
CA ALA A 214 -2.95 -16.83 14.65
C ALA A 214 -3.59 -17.46 15.91
N ALA A 215 -2.96 -17.31 17.08
CA ALA A 215 -3.48 -17.80 18.35
C ALA A 215 -4.81 -17.14 18.74
N VAL A 216 -4.95 -15.82 18.56
CA VAL A 216 -6.21 -15.10 18.80
C VAL A 216 -7.30 -15.58 17.85
N ARG A 217 -6.97 -15.79 16.59
CA ARG A 217 -7.88 -16.30 15.56
C ARG A 217 -8.42 -17.69 15.92
N GLU A 218 -7.56 -18.60 16.32
CA GLU A 218 -7.91 -19.96 16.73
C GLU A 218 -8.86 -19.94 17.95
N GLN A 219 -8.53 -19.15 18.96
CA GLN A 219 -9.33 -19.02 20.18
C GLN A 219 -10.72 -18.42 19.95
N LEU A 220 -10.88 -17.61 18.89
CA LEU A 220 -12.17 -17.06 18.47
C LEU A 220 -12.95 -18.00 17.54
N GLY A 221 -12.44 -19.20 17.25
CA GLY A 221 -13.07 -20.14 16.32
C GLY A 221 -13.14 -19.64 14.88
N LEU A 222 -12.30 -18.65 14.54
CA LEU A 222 -12.19 -18.14 13.18
C LEU A 222 -11.31 -19.11 12.38
N SER A 223 -11.85 -19.72 11.34
CA SER A 223 -11.12 -20.68 10.50
C SER A 223 -9.74 -20.17 10.12
N PRO A 224 -8.67 -20.99 10.20
CA PRO A 224 -7.34 -20.58 9.77
C PRO A 224 -7.41 -20.17 8.29
N ARG A 225 -6.79 -19.04 7.95
CA ARG A 225 -6.56 -18.69 6.57
C ARG A 225 -5.65 -19.78 5.98
N VAL A 226 -6.14 -20.52 5.00
CA VAL A 226 -5.25 -21.35 4.19
C VAL A 226 -4.32 -20.39 3.46
N THR A 227 -3.12 -20.23 3.97
CA THR A 227 -2.06 -19.44 3.33
C THR A 227 -1.50 -20.26 2.17
N THR A 228 -2.29 -20.41 1.11
CA THR A 228 -1.83 -20.93 -0.17
C THR A 228 -1.23 -19.78 -0.96
N HIS A 229 -0.06 -19.33 -0.59
CA HIS A 229 0.86 -18.66 -1.50
C HIS A 229 2.28 -18.68 -0.92
N ARG A 230 2.90 -19.87 -0.96
CA ARG A 230 4.33 -19.89 -1.21
C ARG A 230 4.50 -19.40 -2.65
N TYR A 231 4.65 -18.10 -2.85
CA TYR A 231 5.19 -17.58 -4.10
C TYR A 231 6.64 -18.06 -4.18
N THR A 232 6.85 -19.20 -4.79
CA THR A 232 8.17 -19.51 -5.33
C THR A 232 8.40 -18.52 -6.45
N VAL A 233 9.25 -17.54 -6.19
CA VAL A 233 9.84 -16.72 -7.25
C VAL A 233 10.56 -17.71 -8.17
N PRO A 234 10.29 -17.72 -9.49
CA PRO A 234 11.14 -18.46 -10.40
C PRO A 234 12.53 -17.85 -10.29
N VAL A 235 13.48 -18.61 -9.80
CA VAL A 235 14.90 -18.28 -9.92
C VAL A 235 15.20 -18.39 -11.41
N GLU A 236 15.21 -17.26 -12.11
CA GLU A 236 15.80 -17.19 -13.44
C GLU A 236 17.26 -17.59 -13.27
N SER A 237 17.55 -18.82 -13.68
CA SER A 237 18.90 -19.31 -13.84
C SER A 237 19.61 -18.36 -14.81
N ARG A 238 20.60 -17.62 -14.32
CA ARG A 238 21.58 -16.94 -15.14
C ARG A 238 22.22 -17.96 -16.07
N GLY A 239 21.63 -18.16 -17.24
CA GLY A 239 22.21 -18.88 -18.35
C GLY A 239 23.39 -18.08 -18.89
N LYS A 240 24.54 -18.71 -18.86
CA LYS A 240 25.80 -18.24 -19.42
C LYS A 240 25.67 -17.95 -20.91
N ALA A 241 26.22 -16.80 -21.25
CA ALA A 241 27.01 -16.48 -22.46
C ALA A 241 26.58 -17.03 -23.83
N GLY A 242 26.40 -16.08 -24.73
CA GLY A 242 27.01 -16.18 -26.06
C GLY A 242 26.09 -16.56 -27.19
N LYS A 243 25.71 -15.54 -27.97
CA LYS A 243 26.06 -15.47 -29.40
C LYS A 243 25.61 -14.13 -30.00
N ARG A 244 26.59 -13.40 -30.49
CA ARG A 244 26.43 -12.27 -31.39
C ARG A 244 25.57 -12.69 -32.59
N LEU A 245 24.47 -11.97 -32.85
CA LEU A 245 23.87 -11.97 -34.18
C LEU A 245 24.24 -10.62 -34.84
N LEU A 246 25.12 -10.74 -35.85
CA LEU A 246 25.41 -9.74 -36.84
C LEU A 246 24.14 -9.41 -37.60
N TRP A 247 23.77 -8.16 -37.66
CA TRP A 247 22.86 -7.62 -38.65
C TRP A 247 23.69 -7.28 -39.88
N ALA A 248 23.58 -8.13 -40.91
CA ALA A 248 24.00 -7.78 -42.28
C ALA A 248 22.82 -7.04 -42.94
N GLY A 249 23.06 -5.76 -43.25
CA GLY A 249 22.17 -5.02 -44.12
C GLY A 249 22.33 -5.50 -45.56
N THR A 250 21.22 -5.59 -46.26
CA THR A 250 21.20 -5.48 -47.71
C THR A 250 20.01 -4.61 -48.06
N GLY A 251 20.34 -3.44 -48.61
CA GLY A 251 19.39 -2.62 -49.34
C GLY A 251 19.15 -3.21 -50.74
N LEU A 252 18.08 -2.73 -51.36
CA LEU A 252 17.87 -2.45 -52.74
C LEU A 252 16.40 -2.55 -53.11
N LEU A 253 15.91 -1.55 -53.50
CA LEU A 253 15.09 -0.92 -54.53
C LEU A 253 13.82 -0.34 -54.00
#